data_8b9141dc6e5f159a3d0f8e0c9c925b50
#
_entry.id   8b9141dc6e5f159a3d0f8e0c9c925b50
#
_cell.length_a   1.000
_cell.length_b   1.000
_cell.length_c   1.000
_cell.angle_alpha   90.00
_cell.angle_beta   90.00
_cell.angle_gamma   90.00
#
_symmetry.space_group_name_H-M   'P 1'
#
loop_
_entity.id
_entity.type
_entity.pdbx_description
1 polymer ?
#
loop_
_entity_poly.entity_id
_entity_poly.type
_entity_poly.pdbx_seq_one_letter_code
_entity_poly.pdbx_strand_id
1 'polypeptide(L)'
;MNNVLLIAATCLLGLLSTTGASLPYPILPPLFAAEAHNSLNNFLGLPPKLLFGIALTVNPIGLVIGSALLGPLSDRYGRRPILLATALGAAAGHALTALALVMQSYPLFIVARFGTGLLEGNGAVARALVAEKLEGAQRLRALSLVNGSLHLGWLVGPVLAGFTLGFGITVPFWVAVAALVLAAALVALTVPRAARAPADGASWWQVARSHHAMNLLRFPELRTLFIVQLALTCGITGFYEYYPLWLVEQGGYDARGIATINMAMCAVMTLAAIIAGRPSGMEPLRRASWLAFGLATAVAGVALGNLWVGMVAICLFGLPNAFYNATVQSWAAERFAAHGQGSVMGLLSMTFCLANIVMAAIGSFLALVDTRLILLLGAVLAAWAGWRLRAWRAELARPAAAAPAGSEGACA
;
A
#
# COMPACT_ATOMS: atom_id res chain seq x y z
N MET A 1 23.06 -20.69 -10.55
CA MET A 1 21.88 -19.79 -10.71
C MET A 1 22.38 -18.36 -10.70
N ASN A 2 21.97 -17.54 -11.66
CA ASN A 2 22.39 -16.14 -11.67
C ASN A 2 21.54 -15.35 -10.66
N ASN A 3 22.12 -15.03 -9.49
CA ASN A 3 21.42 -14.32 -8.40
C ASN A 3 20.85 -12.96 -8.86
N VAL A 4 21.52 -12.31 -9.83
CA VAL A 4 21.05 -11.04 -10.39
C VAL A 4 19.73 -11.21 -11.14
N LEU A 5 19.60 -12.24 -11.95
CA LEU A 5 18.36 -12.54 -12.68
C LEU A 5 17.22 -12.94 -11.73
N LEU A 6 17.51 -13.67 -10.65
CA LEU A 6 16.52 -14.02 -9.63
C LEU A 6 15.98 -12.76 -8.94
N ILE A 7 16.89 -11.86 -8.53
CA ILE A 7 16.51 -10.59 -7.90
C ILE A 7 15.70 -9.74 -8.89
N ALA A 8 16.15 -9.63 -10.13
CA ALA A 8 15.43 -8.87 -11.17
C ALA A 8 14.01 -9.42 -11.39
N ALA A 9 13.85 -10.74 -11.48
CA ALA A 9 12.54 -11.38 -11.67
C ALA A 9 11.58 -11.11 -10.49
N THR A 10 12.08 -11.23 -9.25
CA THR A 10 11.27 -10.98 -8.05
C THR A 10 10.94 -9.50 -7.87
N CYS A 11 11.86 -8.60 -8.18
CA CYS A 11 11.62 -7.15 -8.17
C CYS A 11 10.61 -6.74 -9.24
N LEU A 12 10.76 -7.25 -10.48
CA LEU A 12 9.82 -6.96 -11.56
C LEU A 12 8.41 -7.45 -11.23
N LEU A 13 8.28 -8.67 -10.70
CA LEU A 13 6.98 -9.20 -10.31
C LEU A 13 6.35 -8.38 -9.18
N GLY A 14 7.12 -8.00 -8.17
CA GLY A 14 6.65 -7.13 -7.09
C GLY A 14 6.22 -5.74 -7.58
N LEU A 15 7.03 -5.14 -8.46
CA LEU A 15 6.69 -3.87 -9.12
C LEU A 15 5.36 -3.96 -9.86
N LEU A 16 5.20 -4.97 -10.71
CA LEU A 16 4.02 -5.11 -11.57
C LEU A 16 2.75 -5.44 -10.78
N SER A 17 2.86 -6.22 -9.69
CA SER A 17 1.71 -6.51 -8.83
C SER A 17 1.12 -5.23 -8.21
N THR A 18 1.96 -4.33 -7.72
CA THR A 18 1.49 -3.06 -7.14
C THR A 18 1.18 -2.00 -8.19
N THR A 19 1.86 -2.03 -9.35
CA THR A 19 1.49 -1.22 -10.52
C THR A 19 0.07 -1.55 -10.97
N GLY A 20 -0.26 -2.83 -11.11
CA GLY A 20 -1.60 -3.28 -11.49
C GLY A 20 -2.68 -2.86 -10.52
N ALA A 21 -2.40 -2.95 -9.22
CA ALA A 21 -3.32 -2.50 -8.17
C ALA A 21 -3.63 -0.99 -8.27
N SER A 22 -2.63 -0.17 -8.61
CA SER A 22 -2.73 1.30 -8.65
C SER A 22 -3.13 1.90 -10.00
N LEU A 23 -3.13 1.12 -11.10
CA LEU A 23 -3.57 1.58 -12.43
C LEU A 23 -4.94 2.29 -12.44
N PRO A 24 -5.98 1.82 -11.72
CA PRO A 24 -7.31 2.42 -11.77
C PRO A 24 -7.40 3.82 -11.14
N TYR A 25 -6.47 4.24 -10.31
CA TYR A 25 -6.59 5.49 -9.57
C TYR A 25 -6.88 6.73 -10.42
N PRO A 26 -6.20 6.99 -11.56
CA PRO A 26 -6.56 8.10 -12.43
C PRO A 26 -7.73 7.78 -13.38
N ILE A 27 -8.06 6.49 -13.61
CA ILE A 27 -9.05 6.04 -14.59
C ILE A 27 -10.47 6.08 -14.02
N LEU A 28 -10.65 5.59 -12.78
CA LEU A 28 -11.97 5.41 -12.19
C LEU A 28 -12.70 6.72 -11.84
N PRO A 29 -12.08 7.76 -11.26
CA PRO A 29 -12.79 8.94 -10.82
C PRO A 29 -13.62 9.61 -11.91
N PRO A 30 -13.13 9.84 -13.16
CA PRO A 30 -13.96 10.39 -14.22
C PRO A 30 -15.14 9.49 -14.62
N LEU A 31 -15.00 8.15 -14.50
CA LEU A 31 -16.07 7.20 -14.84
C LEU A 31 -17.20 7.18 -13.81
N PHE A 32 -16.92 7.50 -12.56
CA PHE A 32 -17.85 7.50 -11.43
C PHE A 32 -18.24 8.91 -10.96
N ALA A 33 -17.83 9.97 -11.68
CA ALA A 33 -18.31 11.31 -11.41
C ALA A 33 -19.83 11.39 -11.62
N ALA A 34 -20.50 12.26 -10.87
CA ALA A 34 -21.97 12.36 -10.89
C ALA A 34 -22.54 12.68 -12.29
N GLU A 35 -21.78 13.38 -13.09
CA GLU A 35 -22.15 13.79 -14.46
C GLU A 35 -21.75 12.77 -15.54
N ALA A 36 -21.08 11.69 -15.17
CA ALA A 36 -20.65 10.68 -16.12
C ALA A 36 -21.83 9.77 -16.51
N HIS A 37 -22.12 9.71 -17.81
CA HIS A 37 -23.16 8.84 -18.35
C HIS A 37 -22.53 7.57 -18.93
N ASN A 38 -22.43 6.52 -18.12
CA ASN A 38 -21.97 5.20 -18.54
C ASN A 38 -22.67 4.10 -17.72
N SER A 39 -22.64 2.85 -18.22
CA SER A 39 -23.30 1.73 -17.52
C SER A 39 -22.54 1.21 -16.31
N LEU A 40 -21.25 1.58 -16.14
CA LEU A 40 -20.46 1.21 -14.96
C LEU A 40 -20.94 1.93 -13.70
N ASN A 41 -21.41 3.18 -13.82
CA ASN A 41 -21.88 3.97 -12.68
C ASN A 41 -23.39 3.88 -12.45
N ASN A 42 -24.08 3.00 -13.19
CA ASN A 42 -25.51 2.74 -13.07
C ASN A 42 -25.77 1.25 -12.81
N PHE A 43 -25.59 0.82 -11.56
CA PHE A 43 -25.79 -0.56 -11.15
C PHE A 43 -26.68 -0.64 -9.92
N LEU A 44 -27.77 -1.42 -10.00
CA LEU A 44 -28.75 -1.63 -8.92
C LEU A 44 -29.35 -0.32 -8.34
N GLY A 45 -29.34 0.78 -9.08
CA GLY A 45 -29.81 2.07 -8.58
C GLY A 45 -28.93 2.68 -7.46
N LEU A 46 -27.71 2.16 -7.25
CA LEU A 46 -26.79 2.67 -6.25
C LEU A 46 -26.13 3.98 -6.75
N PRO A 47 -25.86 4.94 -5.84
CA PRO A 47 -25.17 6.17 -6.19
C PRO A 47 -23.77 5.89 -6.78
N PRO A 48 -23.34 6.63 -7.84
CA PRO A 48 -22.02 6.44 -8.47
C PRO A 48 -20.84 6.47 -7.48
N LYS A 49 -20.86 7.36 -6.48
CA LYS A 49 -19.82 7.47 -5.45
C LYS A 49 -19.74 6.23 -4.56
N LEU A 50 -20.87 5.56 -4.28
CA LEU A 50 -20.87 4.30 -3.55
C LEU A 50 -20.28 3.16 -4.39
N LEU A 51 -20.66 3.09 -5.68
CA LEU A 51 -20.06 2.13 -6.62
C LEU A 51 -18.55 2.35 -6.76
N PHE A 52 -18.09 3.60 -6.80
CA PHE A 52 -16.67 3.96 -6.81
C PHE A 52 -15.94 3.43 -5.56
N GLY A 53 -16.49 3.66 -4.37
CA GLY A 53 -15.88 3.17 -3.13
C GLY A 53 -15.81 1.65 -3.06
N ILE A 54 -16.84 0.93 -3.52
CA ILE A 54 -16.81 -0.53 -3.64
C ILE A 54 -15.71 -0.97 -4.62
N ALA A 55 -15.60 -0.29 -5.77
CA ALA A 55 -14.57 -0.58 -6.77
C ALA A 55 -13.15 -0.39 -6.22
N LEU A 56 -12.92 0.60 -5.35
CA LEU A 56 -11.64 0.81 -4.66
C LEU A 56 -11.37 -0.24 -3.59
N THR A 57 -12.40 -0.67 -2.86
CA THR A 57 -12.26 -1.60 -1.70
C THR A 57 -11.97 -3.03 -2.13
N VAL A 58 -12.52 -3.48 -3.25
CA VAL A 58 -12.57 -4.90 -3.62
C VAL A 58 -11.18 -5.49 -3.91
N ASN A 59 -10.28 -4.75 -4.57
CA ASN A 59 -8.93 -5.21 -4.85
C ASN A 59 -8.06 -5.31 -3.57
N PRO A 60 -8.01 -4.32 -2.67
CA PRO A 60 -7.37 -4.45 -1.36
C PRO A 60 -7.87 -5.63 -0.52
N ILE A 61 -9.17 -5.93 -0.52
CA ILE A 61 -9.70 -7.13 0.16
C ILE A 61 -9.09 -8.39 -0.46
N GLY A 62 -9.09 -8.49 -1.79
CA GLY A 62 -8.44 -9.59 -2.49
C GLY A 62 -6.96 -9.71 -2.11
N LEU A 63 -6.23 -8.60 -2.07
CA LEU A 63 -4.81 -8.53 -1.74
C LEU A 63 -4.53 -9.04 -0.31
N VAL A 64 -5.33 -8.67 0.68
CA VAL A 64 -5.21 -9.17 2.06
C VAL A 64 -5.40 -10.67 2.12
N ILE A 65 -6.46 -11.18 1.51
CA ILE A 65 -6.77 -12.62 1.47
C ILE A 65 -5.66 -13.37 0.71
N GLY A 66 -5.27 -12.87 -0.46
CA GLY A 66 -4.22 -13.45 -1.29
C GLY A 66 -2.88 -13.50 -0.58
N SER A 67 -2.46 -12.41 0.07
CA SER A 67 -1.19 -12.39 0.81
C SER A 67 -1.16 -13.37 1.98
N ALA A 68 -2.30 -13.62 2.63
CA ALA A 68 -2.42 -14.61 3.69
C ALA A 68 -2.37 -16.05 3.18
N LEU A 69 -2.88 -16.30 1.98
CA LEU A 69 -2.99 -17.65 1.40
C LEU A 69 -1.76 -18.06 0.58
N LEU A 70 -1.19 -17.15 -0.21
CA LEU A 70 -0.14 -17.46 -1.18
C LEU A 70 1.19 -17.87 -0.52
N GLY A 71 1.51 -17.33 0.66
CA GLY A 71 2.67 -17.75 1.45
C GLY A 71 2.65 -19.25 1.74
N PRO A 72 1.69 -19.74 2.54
CA PRO A 72 1.52 -21.17 2.86
C PRO A 72 1.37 -22.08 1.63
N LEU A 73 0.64 -21.61 0.60
CA LEU A 73 0.51 -22.36 -0.66
C LEU A 73 1.87 -22.53 -1.36
N SER A 74 2.71 -21.48 -1.32
CA SER A 74 4.05 -21.55 -1.92
C SER A 74 5.02 -22.44 -1.14
N ASP A 75 4.83 -22.57 0.17
CA ASP A 75 5.60 -23.52 1.00
C ASP A 75 5.25 -24.97 0.61
N ARG A 76 3.97 -25.24 0.35
CA ARG A 76 3.48 -26.59 0.03
C ARG A 76 3.71 -26.99 -1.43
N TYR A 77 3.43 -26.11 -2.38
CA TYR A 77 3.46 -26.40 -3.81
C TYR A 77 4.74 -25.94 -4.49
N GLY A 78 5.60 -25.21 -3.77
CA GLY A 78 6.84 -24.63 -4.27
C GLY A 78 6.68 -23.18 -4.72
N ARG A 79 7.73 -22.38 -4.61
CA ARG A 79 7.73 -20.95 -4.93
C ARG A 79 7.43 -20.67 -6.40
N ARG A 80 8.11 -21.40 -7.30
CA ARG A 80 8.00 -21.18 -8.75
C ARG A 80 6.58 -21.36 -9.28
N PRO A 81 5.85 -22.49 -9.07
CA PRO A 81 4.50 -22.64 -9.62
C PRO A 81 3.53 -21.60 -9.08
N ILE A 82 3.65 -21.19 -7.82
CA ILE A 82 2.80 -20.13 -7.23
C ILE A 82 3.11 -18.77 -7.86
N LEU A 83 4.40 -18.40 -8.04
CA LEU A 83 4.75 -17.16 -8.71
C LEU A 83 4.28 -17.12 -10.17
N LEU A 84 4.36 -18.24 -10.89
CA LEU A 84 3.84 -18.33 -12.26
C LEU A 84 2.31 -18.22 -12.31
N ALA A 85 1.62 -18.97 -11.43
CA ALA A 85 0.16 -18.95 -11.38
C ALA A 85 -0.36 -17.54 -11.00
N THR A 86 0.30 -16.86 -10.07
CA THR A 86 -0.08 -15.50 -9.66
C THR A 86 0.20 -14.47 -10.75
N ALA A 87 1.34 -14.54 -11.44
CA ALA A 87 1.65 -13.62 -12.52
C ALA A 87 0.69 -13.78 -13.72
N LEU A 88 0.47 -15.02 -14.18
CA LEU A 88 -0.44 -15.29 -15.30
C LEU A 88 -1.91 -15.05 -14.94
N GLY A 89 -2.30 -15.38 -13.72
CA GLY A 89 -3.64 -15.10 -13.21
C GLY A 89 -3.91 -13.62 -13.04
N ALA A 90 -2.94 -12.82 -12.55
CA ALA A 90 -3.05 -11.37 -12.50
C ALA A 90 -3.13 -10.78 -13.92
N ALA A 91 -2.35 -11.28 -14.89
CA ALA A 91 -2.47 -10.89 -16.28
C ALA A 91 -3.89 -11.15 -16.83
N ALA A 92 -4.45 -12.34 -16.57
CA ALA A 92 -5.83 -12.66 -16.94
C ALA A 92 -6.84 -11.72 -16.25
N GLY A 93 -6.64 -11.40 -14.96
CA GLY A 93 -7.47 -10.47 -14.21
C GLY A 93 -7.45 -9.05 -14.80
N HIS A 94 -6.28 -8.55 -15.23
CA HIS A 94 -6.19 -7.26 -15.93
C HIS A 94 -6.84 -7.30 -17.30
N ALA A 95 -6.72 -8.39 -18.06
CA ALA A 95 -7.43 -8.57 -19.33
C ALA A 95 -8.95 -8.57 -19.11
N LEU A 96 -9.46 -9.25 -18.07
CA LEU A 96 -10.87 -9.20 -17.68
C LEU A 96 -11.30 -7.80 -17.22
N THR A 97 -10.43 -7.06 -16.52
CA THR A 97 -10.71 -5.67 -16.16
C THR A 97 -10.84 -4.78 -17.40
N ALA A 98 -9.94 -4.94 -18.39
CA ALA A 98 -10.04 -4.24 -19.67
C ALA A 98 -11.34 -4.60 -20.41
N LEU A 99 -11.70 -5.87 -20.45
CA LEU A 99 -12.96 -6.34 -21.04
C LEU A 99 -14.19 -5.75 -20.33
N ALA A 100 -14.17 -5.71 -18.99
CA ALA A 100 -15.25 -5.13 -18.19
C ALA A 100 -15.45 -3.64 -18.49
N LEU A 101 -14.36 -2.90 -18.73
CA LEU A 101 -14.44 -1.48 -19.15
C LEU A 101 -15.04 -1.31 -20.55
N VAL A 102 -14.68 -2.18 -21.50
CA VAL A 102 -15.27 -2.17 -22.86
C VAL A 102 -16.77 -2.52 -22.81
N MET A 103 -17.13 -3.56 -22.06
CA MET A 103 -18.51 -4.00 -21.88
C MET A 103 -19.31 -3.08 -20.96
N GLN A 104 -18.67 -2.14 -20.30
CA GLN A 104 -19.25 -1.29 -19.25
C GLN A 104 -20.01 -2.09 -18.18
N SER A 105 -19.48 -3.27 -17.83
CA SER A 105 -20.09 -4.18 -16.87
C SER A 105 -19.47 -4.03 -15.47
N TYR A 106 -20.21 -3.39 -14.57
CA TYR A 106 -19.78 -3.21 -13.18
C TYR A 106 -19.55 -4.53 -12.44
N PRO A 107 -20.45 -5.56 -12.51
CA PRO A 107 -20.19 -6.85 -11.85
C PRO A 107 -18.92 -7.54 -12.34
N LEU A 108 -18.69 -7.54 -13.66
CA LEU A 108 -17.48 -8.13 -14.23
C LEU A 108 -16.23 -7.38 -13.76
N PHE A 109 -16.30 -6.04 -13.68
CA PHE A 109 -15.23 -5.20 -13.16
C PHE A 109 -14.87 -5.58 -11.71
N ILE A 110 -15.88 -5.70 -10.83
CA ILE A 110 -15.70 -6.05 -9.42
C ILE A 110 -15.07 -7.45 -9.26
N VAL A 111 -15.59 -8.45 -9.99
CA VAL A 111 -15.04 -9.82 -9.95
C VAL A 111 -13.59 -9.86 -10.46
N ALA A 112 -13.30 -9.16 -11.57
CA ALA A 112 -11.96 -9.08 -12.13
C ALA A 112 -10.98 -8.40 -11.14
N ARG A 113 -11.38 -7.29 -10.51
CA ARG A 113 -10.56 -6.57 -9.53
C ARG A 113 -10.31 -7.38 -8.26
N PHE A 114 -11.32 -8.09 -7.76
CA PHE A 114 -11.16 -9.00 -6.62
C PHE A 114 -10.19 -10.14 -6.94
N GLY A 115 -10.39 -10.81 -8.08
CA GLY A 115 -9.51 -11.90 -8.52
C GLY A 115 -8.07 -11.43 -8.75
N THR A 116 -7.88 -10.25 -9.35
CA THR A 116 -6.56 -9.63 -9.51
C THR A 116 -5.90 -9.38 -8.16
N GLY A 117 -6.62 -8.80 -7.21
CA GLY A 117 -6.11 -8.56 -5.85
C GLY A 117 -5.65 -9.84 -5.15
N LEU A 118 -6.43 -10.94 -5.23
CA LEU A 118 -6.03 -12.24 -4.68
C LEU A 118 -4.67 -12.71 -5.21
N LEU A 119 -4.39 -12.47 -6.47
CA LEU A 119 -3.19 -12.95 -7.15
C LEU A 119 -2.01 -11.99 -7.02
N GLU A 120 -2.25 -10.70 -6.83
CA GLU A 120 -1.23 -9.67 -6.60
C GLU A 120 -0.62 -9.74 -5.18
N GLY A 121 -1.20 -10.52 -4.25
CA GLY A 121 -0.63 -10.79 -2.92
C GLY A 121 0.67 -11.59 -2.89
N ASN A 122 1.36 -11.76 -4.02
CA ASN A 122 2.55 -12.59 -4.18
C ASN A 122 3.86 -12.01 -3.61
N GLY A 123 3.84 -10.77 -3.14
CA GLY A 123 5.03 -10.13 -2.55
C GLY A 123 5.64 -10.89 -1.38
N ALA A 124 4.83 -11.61 -0.59
CA ALA A 124 5.32 -12.48 0.48
C ALA A 124 6.11 -13.68 -0.09
N VAL A 125 5.61 -14.27 -1.18
CA VAL A 125 6.26 -15.40 -1.87
C VAL A 125 7.59 -14.97 -2.49
N ALA A 126 7.63 -13.78 -3.11
CA ALA A 126 8.86 -13.22 -3.69
C ALA A 126 9.93 -12.99 -2.61
N ARG A 127 9.55 -12.39 -1.46
CA ARG A 127 10.47 -12.20 -0.31
C ARG A 127 10.96 -13.52 0.26
N ALA A 128 10.08 -14.51 0.42
CA ALA A 128 10.45 -15.83 0.92
C ALA A 128 11.45 -16.52 -0.01
N LEU A 129 11.24 -16.48 -1.33
CA LEU A 129 12.16 -17.04 -2.32
C LEU A 129 13.55 -16.41 -2.21
N VAL A 130 13.62 -15.08 -2.09
CA VAL A 130 14.89 -14.35 -1.92
C VAL A 130 15.56 -14.73 -0.61
N ALA A 131 14.81 -14.82 0.49
CA ALA A 131 15.35 -15.19 1.80
C ALA A 131 15.90 -16.63 1.86
N GLU A 132 15.30 -17.55 1.08
CA GLU A 132 15.75 -18.95 0.99
C GLU A 132 16.97 -19.14 0.09
N LYS A 133 17.14 -18.32 -0.93
CA LYS A 133 18.15 -18.51 -1.97
C LYS A 133 19.41 -17.67 -1.77
N LEU A 134 19.36 -16.65 -0.94
CA LEU A 134 20.44 -15.69 -0.71
C LEU A 134 20.80 -15.63 0.78
N GLU A 135 22.06 -15.31 1.08
CA GLU A 135 22.58 -15.22 2.45
C GLU A 135 23.27 -13.89 2.71
N GLY A 136 23.47 -13.57 3.98
CA GLY A 136 24.25 -12.42 4.47
C GLY A 136 23.83 -11.08 3.85
N ALA A 137 24.81 -10.27 3.47
CA ALA A 137 24.59 -8.95 2.90
C ALA A 137 23.80 -8.97 1.55
N GLN A 138 23.96 -10.04 0.77
CA GLN A 138 23.25 -10.18 -0.50
C GLN A 138 21.76 -10.38 -0.30
N ARG A 139 21.35 -11.18 0.71
CA ARG A 139 19.94 -11.36 1.10
C ARG A 139 19.33 -10.03 1.55
N LEU A 140 20.03 -9.28 2.39
CA LEU A 140 19.55 -7.99 2.88
C LEU A 140 19.33 -6.99 1.74
N ARG A 141 20.29 -6.87 0.80
CA ARG A 141 20.17 -6.01 -0.39
C ARG A 141 19.00 -6.42 -1.28
N ALA A 142 18.85 -7.72 -1.53
CA ALA A 142 17.79 -8.24 -2.39
C ALA A 142 16.40 -8.02 -1.78
N LEU A 143 16.22 -8.25 -0.47
CA LEU A 143 14.95 -7.95 0.23
C LEU A 143 14.63 -6.46 0.20
N SER A 144 15.62 -5.59 0.36
CA SER A 144 15.44 -4.14 0.24
C SER A 144 15.00 -3.74 -1.17
N LEU A 145 15.59 -4.34 -2.21
CA LEU A 145 15.21 -4.08 -3.61
C LEU A 145 13.78 -4.57 -3.91
N VAL A 146 13.39 -5.76 -3.44
CA VAL A 146 12.01 -6.28 -3.60
C VAL A 146 11.01 -5.38 -2.88
N ASN A 147 11.29 -4.93 -1.66
CA ASN A 147 10.43 -4.01 -0.95
C ASN A 147 10.35 -2.64 -1.65
N GLY A 148 11.49 -2.13 -2.12
CA GLY A 148 11.54 -0.89 -2.91
C GLY A 148 10.72 -0.99 -4.20
N SER A 149 10.79 -2.12 -4.92
CA SER A 149 10.00 -2.31 -6.15
C SER A 149 8.50 -2.41 -5.90
N LEU A 150 8.07 -3.03 -4.78
CA LEU A 150 6.66 -3.02 -4.35
C LEU A 150 6.15 -1.58 -4.10
N HIS A 151 6.96 -0.74 -3.45
CA HIS A 151 6.58 0.67 -3.24
C HIS A 151 6.61 1.49 -4.54
N LEU A 152 7.59 1.23 -5.40
CA LEU A 152 7.71 1.91 -6.69
C LEU A 152 6.52 1.62 -7.61
N GLY A 153 5.93 0.43 -7.54
CA GLY A 153 4.78 0.06 -8.35
C GLY A 153 3.54 0.93 -8.08
N TRP A 154 3.31 1.35 -6.84
CA TRP A 154 2.24 2.31 -6.50
C TRP A 154 2.41 3.66 -7.18
N LEU A 155 3.65 4.03 -7.49
CA LEU A 155 3.99 5.23 -8.22
C LEU A 155 3.87 5.05 -9.73
N VAL A 156 4.37 3.91 -10.23
CA VAL A 156 4.43 3.60 -11.66
C VAL A 156 3.03 3.40 -12.26
N GLY A 157 2.08 2.83 -11.51
CA GLY A 157 0.74 2.56 -12.01
C GLY A 157 0.01 3.79 -12.54
N PRO A 158 -0.22 4.84 -11.74
CA PRO A 158 -0.85 6.06 -12.21
C PRO A 158 -0.08 6.77 -13.34
N VAL A 159 1.26 6.73 -13.30
CA VAL A 159 2.11 7.27 -14.37
C VAL A 159 1.90 6.51 -15.67
N LEU A 160 1.94 5.17 -15.61
CA LEU A 160 1.67 4.32 -16.77
C LEU A 160 0.27 4.57 -17.35
N ALA A 161 -0.74 4.66 -16.49
CA ALA A 161 -2.09 4.99 -16.92
C ALA A 161 -2.11 6.35 -17.63
N GLY A 162 -1.49 7.39 -17.04
CA GLY A 162 -1.46 8.73 -17.63
C GLY A 162 -0.84 8.78 -19.02
N PHE A 163 0.27 8.07 -19.24
CA PHE A 163 0.91 8.02 -20.57
C PHE A 163 0.12 7.20 -21.58
N THR A 164 -0.58 6.16 -21.17
CA THR A 164 -1.20 5.20 -22.08
C THR A 164 -2.69 5.45 -22.33
N LEU A 165 -3.38 6.20 -21.47
CA LEU A 165 -4.79 6.56 -21.63
C LEU A 165 -5.09 7.29 -22.94
N GLY A 166 -4.12 8.03 -23.50
CA GLY A 166 -4.25 8.69 -24.77
C GLY A 166 -4.51 7.76 -25.95
N PHE A 167 -4.13 6.50 -25.82
CA PHE A 167 -4.33 5.47 -26.83
C PHE A 167 -5.63 4.64 -26.58
N GLY A 168 -6.30 4.85 -25.47
CA GLY A 168 -7.55 4.19 -25.08
C GLY A 168 -7.60 3.78 -23.61
N ILE A 169 -8.80 3.73 -23.03
CA ILE A 169 -9.01 3.46 -21.60
C ILE A 169 -8.53 2.06 -21.15
N THR A 170 -8.47 1.10 -22.07
CA THR A 170 -8.03 -0.27 -21.80
C THR A 170 -6.55 -0.49 -21.98
N VAL A 171 -5.85 0.42 -22.68
CA VAL A 171 -4.44 0.27 -23.05
C VAL A 171 -3.53 0.12 -21.82
N PRO A 172 -3.72 0.87 -20.71
CA PRO A 172 -2.93 0.67 -19.49
C PRO A 172 -2.97 -0.77 -18.98
N PHE A 173 -4.15 -1.40 -19.02
CA PHE A 173 -4.34 -2.79 -18.58
C PHE A 173 -3.67 -3.80 -19.51
N TRP A 174 -3.73 -3.57 -20.83
CA TRP A 174 -3.03 -4.43 -21.80
C TRP A 174 -1.52 -4.33 -21.69
N VAL A 175 -0.98 -3.16 -21.39
CA VAL A 175 0.46 -2.98 -21.09
C VAL A 175 0.83 -3.76 -19.83
N ALA A 176 0.00 -3.72 -18.78
CA ALA A 176 0.21 -4.52 -17.57
C ALA A 176 0.15 -6.03 -17.86
N VAL A 177 -0.79 -6.48 -18.70
CA VAL A 177 -0.86 -7.89 -19.15
C VAL A 177 0.43 -8.30 -19.83
N ALA A 178 0.92 -7.54 -20.80
CA ALA A 178 2.16 -7.85 -21.52
C ALA A 178 3.36 -7.92 -20.56
N ALA A 179 3.47 -6.94 -19.65
CA ALA A 179 4.53 -6.89 -18.66
C ALA A 179 4.49 -8.08 -17.67
N LEU A 180 3.29 -8.48 -17.20
CA LEU A 180 3.12 -9.64 -16.32
C LEU A 180 3.44 -10.97 -17.02
N VAL A 181 3.10 -11.12 -18.30
CA VAL A 181 3.48 -12.28 -19.11
C VAL A 181 5.01 -12.35 -19.26
N LEU A 182 5.67 -11.21 -19.52
CA LEU A 182 7.13 -11.14 -19.56
C LEU A 182 7.76 -11.48 -18.21
N ALA A 183 7.19 -10.99 -17.10
CA ALA A 183 7.64 -11.32 -15.76
C ALA A 183 7.45 -12.81 -15.45
N ALA A 184 6.35 -13.42 -15.87
CA ALA A 184 6.13 -14.87 -15.76
C ALA A 184 7.17 -15.67 -16.56
N ALA A 185 7.47 -15.25 -17.79
CA ALA A 185 8.52 -15.86 -18.59
C ALA A 185 9.90 -15.76 -17.90
N LEU A 186 10.22 -14.59 -17.34
CA LEU A 186 11.47 -14.39 -16.59
C LEU A 186 11.53 -15.30 -15.35
N VAL A 187 10.44 -15.40 -14.57
CA VAL A 187 10.34 -16.33 -13.44
C VAL A 187 10.50 -17.78 -13.91
N ALA A 188 9.89 -18.18 -15.03
CA ALA A 188 10.02 -19.51 -15.59
C ALA A 188 11.45 -19.89 -15.97
N LEU A 189 12.24 -18.91 -16.43
CA LEU A 189 13.62 -19.10 -16.84
C LEU A 189 14.61 -19.05 -15.68
N THR A 190 14.32 -18.24 -14.65
CA THR A 190 15.29 -17.92 -13.59
C THR A 190 15.06 -18.68 -12.29
N VAL A 191 13.81 -19.01 -11.96
CA VAL A 191 13.47 -19.71 -10.72
C VAL A 191 13.51 -21.23 -10.94
N PRO A 192 14.39 -21.99 -10.26
CA PRO A 192 14.48 -23.43 -10.43
C PRO A 192 13.19 -24.14 -10.01
N ARG A 193 12.94 -25.29 -10.64
CA ARG A 193 11.96 -26.25 -10.14
C ARG A 193 12.52 -26.86 -8.84
N ALA A 194 12.03 -26.42 -7.69
CA ALA A 194 12.35 -27.08 -6.42
C ALA A 194 11.61 -28.42 -6.33
N ALA A 195 12.26 -29.45 -5.76
CA ALA A 195 11.56 -30.65 -5.35
C ALA A 195 10.47 -30.25 -4.33
N ARG A 196 9.29 -30.91 -4.43
CA ARG A 196 8.23 -30.74 -3.43
C ARG A 196 8.81 -31.02 -2.04
N ALA A 197 8.71 -30.07 -1.12
CA ALA A 197 8.96 -30.36 0.28
C ALA A 197 7.97 -31.47 0.74
N PRO A 198 8.41 -32.44 1.55
CA PRO A 198 7.50 -33.38 2.19
C PRO A 198 6.45 -32.57 2.94
N ALA A 199 5.18 -32.92 2.77
CA ALA A 199 4.10 -32.28 3.48
C ALA A 199 4.20 -32.69 4.97
N ASP A 200 4.89 -31.90 5.78
CA ASP A 200 4.69 -31.96 7.23
C ASP A 200 3.21 -31.66 7.46
N GLY A 201 2.52 -32.55 8.21
CA GLY A 201 1.06 -32.60 8.32
C GLY A 201 0.37 -31.36 8.93
N ALA A 202 1.07 -30.23 9.06
CA ALA A 202 0.49 -28.98 9.50
C ALA A 202 -0.43 -28.41 8.41
N SER A 203 -1.70 -28.22 8.74
CA SER A 203 -2.67 -27.55 7.88
C SER A 203 -2.17 -26.14 7.55
N TRP A 204 -2.32 -25.68 6.29
CA TRP A 204 -2.02 -24.30 5.88
C TRP A 204 -2.67 -23.27 6.81
N TRP A 205 -3.83 -23.60 7.39
CA TRP A 205 -4.54 -22.76 8.36
C TRP A 205 -3.83 -22.67 9.70
N GLN A 206 -3.18 -23.74 10.17
CA GLN A 206 -2.38 -23.72 11.39
C GLN A 206 -1.13 -22.86 11.24
N VAL A 207 -0.46 -22.95 10.09
CA VAL A 207 0.72 -22.11 9.77
C VAL A 207 0.34 -20.65 9.64
N ALA A 208 -0.76 -20.34 8.97
CA ALA A 208 -1.28 -18.97 8.86
C ALA A 208 -1.68 -18.40 10.23
N ARG A 209 -2.22 -19.22 11.14
CA ARG A 209 -2.66 -18.81 12.47
C ARG A 209 -1.53 -18.65 13.49
N SER A 210 -0.44 -19.40 13.37
CA SER A 210 0.67 -19.39 14.34
C SER A 210 1.68 -18.27 14.13
N HIS A 211 1.82 -17.74 12.90
CA HIS A 211 2.84 -16.73 12.55
C HIS A 211 2.25 -15.36 12.21
N HIS A 212 1.13 -14.98 12.81
CA HIS A 212 0.54 -13.67 12.58
C HIS A 212 1.39 -12.54 13.17
N ALA A 213 1.71 -11.53 12.33
CA ALA A 213 2.28 -10.25 12.78
C ALA A 213 1.39 -9.58 13.86
N MET A 214 0.10 -9.90 13.92
CA MET A 214 -0.82 -9.46 14.97
C MET A 214 -0.46 -9.95 16.39
N ASN A 215 0.32 -11.01 16.54
CA ASN A 215 0.81 -11.43 17.85
C ASN A 215 1.70 -10.35 18.50
N LEU A 216 2.31 -9.47 17.70
CA LEU A 216 3.08 -8.33 18.16
C LEU A 216 2.23 -7.26 18.86
N LEU A 217 0.92 -7.23 18.66
CA LEU A 217 0.01 -6.29 19.34
C LEU A 217 -0.15 -6.58 20.84
N ARG A 218 0.37 -7.69 21.34
CA ARG A 218 0.48 -7.98 22.78
C ARG A 218 1.43 -7.01 23.49
N PHE A 219 2.43 -6.49 22.76
CA PHE A 219 3.39 -5.54 23.31
C PHE A 219 2.81 -4.11 23.23
N PRO A 220 2.71 -3.37 24.37
CA PRO A 220 2.08 -2.07 24.40
C PRO A 220 2.69 -1.04 23.44
N GLU A 221 4.03 -1.03 23.32
CA GLU A 221 4.74 -0.12 22.41
C GLU A 221 4.41 -0.41 20.93
N LEU A 222 4.40 -1.70 20.54
CA LEU A 222 4.06 -2.10 19.16
C LEU A 222 2.58 -1.87 18.85
N ARG A 223 1.69 -2.03 19.84
CA ARG A 223 0.28 -1.66 19.70
C ARG A 223 0.11 -0.16 19.50
N THR A 224 0.85 0.67 20.25
CA THR A 224 0.85 2.13 20.06
C THR A 224 1.36 2.49 18.67
N LEU A 225 2.47 1.90 18.23
CA LEU A 225 3.00 2.09 16.87
C LEU A 225 1.96 1.72 15.82
N PHE A 226 1.31 0.57 15.96
CA PHE A 226 0.28 0.10 15.03
C PHE A 226 -0.89 1.07 14.92
N ILE A 227 -1.44 1.52 16.04
CA ILE A 227 -2.60 2.43 16.06
C ILE A 227 -2.24 3.79 15.44
N VAL A 228 -1.09 4.36 15.80
CA VAL A 228 -0.62 5.63 15.25
C VAL A 228 -0.35 5.52 13.77
N GLN A 229 0.33 4.46 13.36
CA GLN A 229 0.62 4.20 11.96
C GLN A 229 -0.66 3.94 11.15
N LEU A 230 -1.61 3.20 11.70
CA LEU A 230 -2.91 2.97 11.05
C LEU A 230 -3.66 4.29 10.84
N ALA A 231 -3.76 5.13 11.87
CA ALA A 231 -4.45 6.41 11.76
C ALA A 231 -3.81 7.32 10.70
N LEU A 232 -2.48 7.44 10.70
CA LEU A 232 -1.79 8.24 9.69
C LEU A 232 -1.97 7.63 8.29
N THR A 233 -1.82 6.31 8.16
CA THR A 233 -1.98 5.63 6.88
C THR A 233 -3.41 5.76 6.37
N CYS A 234 -4.43 5.74 7.24
CA CYS A 234 -5.81 6.09 6.86
C CYS A 234 -5.89 7.51 6.27
N GLY A 235 -5.25 8.49 6.91
CA GLY A 235 -5.19 9.85 6.38
C GLY A 235 -4.54 9.93 5.00
N ILE A 236 -3.42 9.25 4.82
CA ILE A 236 -2.69 9.15 3.55
C ILE A 236 -3.56 8.45 2.49
N THR A 237 -4.17 7.33 2.82
CA THR A 237 -4.98 6.53 1.90
C THR A 237 -6.24 7.28 1.49
N GLY A 238 -6.96 7.89 2.43
CA GLY A 238 -8.13 8.71 2.13
C GLY A 238 -7.79 9.87 1.18
N PHE A 239 -6.61 10.48 1.34
CA PHE A 239 -6.12 11.45 0.38
C PHE A 239 -5.90 10.81 -0.99
N TYR A 240 -5.09 9.73 -1.11
CA TYR A 240 -4.76 9.11 -2.39
C TYR A 240 -5.98 8.60 -3.17
N GLU A 241 -6.97 8.07 -2.47
CA GLU A 241 -8.16 7.51 -3.11
C GLU A 241 -9.15 8.59 -3.59
N TYR A 242 -9.21 9.73 -2.90
CA TYR A 242 -10.28 10.71 -3.13
C TYR A 242 -9.82 12.06 -3.69
N TYR A 243 -8.51 12.44 -3.64
CA TYR A 243 -8.09 13.67 -4.30
C TYR A 243 -8.31 13.65 -5.82
N PRO A 244 -8.21 12.49 -6.54
CA PRO A 244 -8.52 12.47 -7.96
C PRO A 244 -10.00 12.75 -8.25
N LEU A 245 -10.92 12.21 -7.41
CA LEU A 245 -12.34 12.52 -7.51
C LEU A 245 -12.62 14.00 -7.21
N TRP A 246 -11.96 14.56 -6.20
CA TRP A 246 -12.02 15.98 -5.88
C TRP A 246 -11.54 16.87 -7.04
N LEU A 247 -10.48 16.47 -7.77
CA LEU A 247 -10.02 17.19 -8.98
C LEU A 247 -11.07 17.18 -10.09
N VAL A 248 -11.79 16.07 -10.28
CA VAL A 248 -12.90 16.01 -11.23
C VAL A 248 -14.03 16.97 -10.81
N GLU A 249 -14.45 16.92 -9.55
CA GLU A 249 -15.58 17.69 -9.03
C GLU A 249 -15.30 19.19 -8.95
N GLN A 250 -14.07 19.59 -8.59
CA GLN A 250 -13.72 21.02 -8.40
C GLN A 250 -13.15 21.67 -9.65
N GLY A 251 -12.46 20.92 -10.50
CA GLY A 251 -11.71 21.46 -11.62
C GLY A 251 -12.09 20.87 -12.98
N GLY A 252 -13.01 19.89 -13.04
CA GLY A 252 -13.38 19.23 -14.27
C GLY A 252 -12.23 18.45 -14.94
N TYR A 253 -11.22 18.03 -14.16
CA TYR A 253 -10.06 17.35 -14.71
C TYR A 253 -10.43 15.97 -15.26
N ASP A 254 -9.95 15.70 -16.46
CA ASP A 254 -10.00 14.36 -17.05
C ASP A 254 -8.88 13.45 -16.49
N ALA A 255 -8.88 12.19 -16.93
CA ALA A 255 -7.90 11.21 -16.48
C ALA A 255 -6.44 11.61 -16.81
N ARG A 256 -6.21 12.36 -17.91
CA ARG A 256 -4.86 12.87 -18.26
C ARG A 256 -4.42 13.97 -17.29
N GLY A 257 -5.32 14.90 -16.99
CA GLY A 257 -5.05 15.98 -16.03
C GLY A 257 -4.72 15.42 -14.65
N ILE A 258 -5.50 14.45 -14.16
CA ILE A 258 -5.25 13.75 -12.90
C ILE A 258 -3.88 13.05 -12.92
N ALA A 259 -3.57 12.31 -13.99
CA ALA A 259 -2.29 11.62 -14.14
C ALA A 259 -1.11 12.61 -14.15
N THR A 260 -1.24 13.77 -14.79
CA THR A 260 -0.20 14.81 -14.83
C THR A 260 0.08 15.37 -13.43
N ILE A 261 -0.98 15.68 -12.66
CA ILE A 261 -0.85 16.16 -11.28
C ILE A 261 -0.24 15.07 -10.40
N ASN A 262 -0.68 13.82 -10.57
CA ASN A 262 -0.08 12.69 -9.86
C ASN A 262 1.41 12.50 -10.19
N MET A 263 1.82 12.67 -11.46
CA MET A 263 3.23 12.62 -11.85
C MET A 263 4.06 13.72 -11.17
N ALA A 264 3.52 14.94 -11.07
CA ALA A 264 4.19 16.03 -10.37
C ALA A 264 4.38 15.72 -8.88
N MET A 265 3.33 15.25 -8.21
CA MET A 265 3.39 14.78 -6.81
C MET A 265 4.42 13.66 -6.63
N CYS A 266 4.43 12.70 -7.54
CA CYS A 266 5.34 11.56 -7.55
C CYS A 266 6.79 11.97 -7.76
N ALA A 267 7.05 12.95 -8.64
CA ALA A 267 8.38 13.50 -8.84
C ALA A 267 8.91 14.16 -7.56
N VAL A 268 8.09 14.98 -6.90
CA VAL A 268 8.42 15.59 -5.60
C VAL A 268 8.69 14.52 -4.55
N MET A 269 7.85 13.47 -4.47
CA MET A 269 8.01 12.37 -3.52
C MET A 269 9.30 11.59 -3.77
N THR A 270 9.65 11.33 -5.03
CA THR A 270 10.88 10.61 -5.40
C THR A 270 12.12 11.42 -5.04
N LEU A 271 12.14 12.71 -5.36
CA LEU A 271 13.23 13.60 -4.96
C LEU A 271 13.37 13.68 -3.44
N ALA A 272 12.24 13.79 -2.74
CA ALA A 272 12.21 13.77 -1.28
C ALA A 272 12.75 12.45 -0.70
N ALA A 273 12.40 11.29 -1.29
CA ALA A 273 12.87 9.98 -0.85
C ALA A 273 14.39 9.80 -0.98
N ILE A 274 14.99 10.33 -2.05
CA ILE A 274 16.46 10.32 -2.24
C ILE A 274 17.17 11.09 -1.12
N ILE A 275 16.56 12.17 -0.62
CA ILE A 275 17.13 13.02 0.42
C ILE A 275 16.77 12.49 1.82
N ALA A 276 15.64 11.81 1.97
CA ALA A 276 15.09 11.36 3.25
C ALA A 276 16.01 10.39 4.02
N GLY A 277 16.83 9.62 3.32
CA GLY A 277 17.82 8.71 3.91
C GLY A 277 19.03 9.38 4.57
N ARG A 278 19.16 10.71 4.45
CA ARG A 278 20.28 11.44 5.09
C ARG A 278 20.09 11.53 6.60
N PRO A 279 21.18 11.39 7.37
CA PRO A 279 21.13 11.57 8.82
C PRO A 279 20.51 12.93 9.19
N SER A 280 19.58 12.92 10.12
CA SER A 280 18.98 14.13 10.67
C SER A 280 19.40 14.26 12.11
N GLY A 281 19.82 15.45 12.53
CA GLY A 281 20.09 15.75 13.94
C GLY A 281 18.85 15.79 14.84
N MET A 282 17.66 15.55 14.26
CA MET A 282 16.39 15.57 15.01
C MET A 282 16.04 14.14 15.47
N GLU A 283 15.57 14.03 16.70
CA GLU A 283 15.05 12.77 17.25
C GLU A 283 13.91 12.20 16.37
N PRO A 284 13.92 10.87 16.06
CA PRO A 284 13.02 10.27 15.09
C PRO A 284 11.52 10.52 15.36
N LEU A 285 11.06 10.35 16.61
CA LEU A 285 9.64 10.57 16.96
C LEU A 285 9.23 12.05 16.85
N ARG A 286 10.14 12.98 17.19
CA ARG A 286 9.91 14.41 17.02
C ARG A 286 9.79 14.76 15.53
N ARG A 287 10.71 14.24 14.71
CA ARG A 287 10.68 14.42 13.25
C ARG A 287 9.39 13.85 12.65
N ALA A 288 9.03 12.61 13.00
CA ALA A 288 7.81 11.95 12.53
C ALA A 288 6.55 12.74 12.90
N SER A 289 6.47 13.30 14.13
CA SER A 289 5.34 14.13 14.54
C SER A 289 5.19 15.39 13.67
N TRP A 290 6.27 16.13 13.41
CA TRP A 290 6.21 17.31 12.55
C TRP A 290 5.81 16.97 11.11
N LEU A 291 6.31 15.84 10.58
CA LEU A 291 5.96 15.35 9.25
C LEU A 291 4.50 14.92 9.17
N ALA A 292 3.95 14.31 10.22
CA ALA A 292 2.52 13.99 10.31
C ALA A 292 1.64 15.24 10.31
N PHE A 293 2.04 16.32 11.00
CA PHE A 293 1.35 17.60 10.89
C PHE A 293 1.49 18.24 9.51
N GLY A 294 2.66 18.11 8.86
CA GLY A 294 2.83 18.53 7.47
C GLY A 294 1.89 17.78 6.50
N LEU A 295 1.71 16.47 6.70
CA LEU A 295 0.73 15.67 5.97
C LEU A 295 -0.70 16.16 6.25
N ALA A 296 -1.05 16.37 7.52
CA ALA A 296 -2.36 16.89 7.90
C ALA A 296 -2.67 18.23 7.23
N THR A 297 -1.69 19.14 7.21
CA THR A 297 -1.82 20.46 6.58
C THR A 297 -2.01 20.35 5.06
N ALA A 298 -1.25 19.47 4.40
CA ALA A 298 -1.40 19.24 2.96
C ALA A 298 -2.79 18.68 2.62
N VAL A 299 -3.26 17.67 3.36
CA VAL A 299 -4.59 17.07 3.14
C VAL A 299 -5.71 18.09 3.45
N ALA A 300 -5.58 18.87 4.53
CA ALA A 300 -6.51 19.95 4.86
C ALA A 300 -6.55 21.02 3.77
N GLY A 301 -5.40 21.36 3.17
CA GLY A 301 -5.32 22.33 2.06
C GLY A 301 -6.16 21.92 0.86
N VAL A 302 -6.23 20.63 0.55
CA VAL A 302 -7.14 20.10 -0.50
C VAL A 302 -8.59 20.20 -0.04
N ALA A 303 -8.88 19.85 1.22
CA ALA A 303 -10.23 19.90 1.78
C ALA A 303 -10.85 21.30 1.83
N LEU A 304 -10.04 22.37 1.86
CA LEU A 304 -10.52 23.78 1.84
C LEU A 304 -11.29 24.12 0.55
N GLY A 305 -11.21 23.31 -0.50
CA GLY A 305 -11.99 23.45 -1.72
C GLY A 305 -11.51 24.54 -2.68
N ASN A 306 -10.40 25.20 -2.40
CA ASN A 306 -9.78 26.11 -3.35
C ASN A 306 -8.87 25.31 -4.30
N LEU A 307 -9.15 25.36 -5.61
CA LEU A 307 -8.46 24.54 -6.61
C LEU A 307 -6.95 24.77 -6.63
N TRP A 308 -6.50 26.03 -6.57
CA TRP A 308 -5.07 26.36 -6.62
C TRP A 308 -4.33 25.91 -5.36
N VAL A 309 -4.91 26.17 -4.19
CA VAL A 309 -4.37 25.71 -2.91
C VAL A 309 -4.31 24.18 -2.88
N GLY A 310 -5.38 23.53 -3.33
CA GLY A 310 -5.46 22.07 -3.41
C GLY A 310 -4.40 21.47 -4.34
N MET A 311 -4.19 22.02 -5.53
CA MET A 311 -3.16 21.55 -6.46
C MET A 311 -1.74 21.68 -5.87
N VAL A 312 -1.42 22.82 -5.27
CA VAL A 312 -0.13 23.01 -4.59
C VAL A 312 0.03 22.01 -3.44
N ALA A 313 -1.02 21.82 -2.64
CA ALA A 313 -1.04 20.87 -1.53
C ALA A 313 -0.84 19.43 -2.00
N ILE A 314 -1.48 19.01 -3.11
CA ILE A 314 -1.30 17.69 -3.73
C ILE A 314 0.15 17.50 -4.16
N CYS A 315 0.73 18.45 -4.88
CA CYS A 315 2.12 18.35 -5.35
C CYS A 315 3.11 18.27 -4.17
N LEU A 316 2.89 19.05 -3.12
CA LEU A 316 3.77 19.08 -1.94
C LEU A 316 3.56 17.93 -0.97
N PHE A 317 2.41 17.24 -1.02
CA PHE A 317 2.08 16.10 -0.14
C PHE A 317 3.16 15.02 -0.14
N GLY A 318 3.77 14.77 -1.31
CA GLY A 318 4.81 13.76 -1.46
C GLY A 318 6.04 13.98 -0.56
N LEU A 319 6.36 15.24 -0.23
CA LEU A 319 7.53 15.60 0.57
C LEU A 319 7.41 15.08 2.02
N PRO A 320 6.43 15.51 2.84
CA PRO A 320 6.30 14.99 4.20
C PRO A 320 6.02 13.49 4.24
N ASN A 321 5.33 12.92 3.23
CA ASN A 321 5.06 11.49 3.14
C ASN A 321 6.34 10.66 2.98
N ALA A 322 7.23 11.03 2.06
CA ALA A 322 8.49 10.34 1.85
C ALA A 322 9.40 10.38 3.09
N PHE A 323 9.55 11.55 3.70
CA PHE A 323 10.36 11.72 4.92
C PHE A 323 9.77 10.98 6.12
N TYR A 324 8.45 10.99 6.28
CA TYR A 324 7.76 10.26 7.36
C TYR A 324 8.02 8.75 7.26
N ASN A 325 7.75 8.17 6.09
CA ASN A 325 7.92 6.73 5.87
C ASN A 325 9.37 6.30 6.12
N ALA A 326 10.36 7.02 5.59
CA ALA A 326 11.78 6.73 5.83
C ALA A 326 12.13 6.81 7.33
N THR A 327 11.64 7.84 8.03
CA THR A 327 11.93 8.06 9.46
C THR A 327 11.33 6.96 10.33
N VAL A 328 10.03 6.64 10.14
CA VAL A 328 9.32 5.69 11.01
C VAL A 328 9.76 4.25 10.74
N GLN A 329 9.96 3.88 9.47
CA GLN A 329 10.42 2.53 9.13
C GLN A 329 11.81 2.25 9.68
N SER A 330 12.76 3.19 9.53
CA SER A 330 14.11 3.06 10.10
C SER A 330 14.07 2.97 11.62
N TRP A 331 13.38 3.90 12.28
CA TRP A 331 13.24 3.91 13.73
C TRP A 331 12.58 2.63 14.28
N ALA A 332 11.50 2.16 13.63
CA ALA A 332 10.82 0.94 14.06
C ALA A 332 11.68 -0.31 13.87
N ALA A 333 12.44 -0.39 12.77
CA ALA A 333 13.37 -1.49 12.52
C ALA A 333 14.49 -1.58 13.57
N GLU A 334 14.99 -0.43 14.02
CA GLU A 334 16.01 -0.36 15.07
C GLU A 334 15.43 -0.59 16.47
N ARG A 335 14.36 0.12 16.82
CA ARG A 335 13.76 0.07 18.17
C ARG A 335 13.22 -1.32 18.52
N PHE A 336 12.63 -2.00 17.54
CA PHE A 336 11.98 -3.30 17.74
C PHE A 336 12.74 -4.47 17.11
N ALA A 337 14.04 -4.34 16.89
CA ALA A 337 14.89 -5.38 16.30
C ALA A 337 14.77 -6.73 17.02
N ALA A 338 14.62 -6.71 18.36
CA ALA A 338 14.48 -7.90 19.21
C ALA A 338 13.20 -8.73 18.91
N HIS A 339 12.17 -8.10 18.31
CA HIS A 339 10.91 -8.78 17.94
C HIS A 339 10.93 -9.32 16.50
N GLY A 340 12.08 -9.24 15.81
CA GLY A 340 12.25 -9.64 14.42
C GLY A 340 11.83 -8.54 13.43
N GLN A 341 12.81 -8.00 12.70
CA GLN A 341 12.60 -6.89 11.74
C GLN A 341 11.52 -7.21 10.70
N GLY A 342 11.49 -8.45 10.19
CA GLY A 342 10.47 -8.89 9.22
C GLY A 342 9.05 -8.83 9.78
N SER A 343 8.86 -9.24 11.04
CA SER A 343 7.55 -9.20 11.71
C SER A 343 7.06 -7.78 11.97
N VAL A 344 7.98 -6.88 12.37
CA VAL A 344 7.68 -5.45 12.58
C VAL A 344 7.31 -4.77 11.26
N MET A 345 8.08 -5.03 10.18
CA MET A 345 7.76 -4.51 8.85
C MET A 345 6.45 -5.10 8.30
N GLY A 346 6.16 -6.37 8.60
CA GLY A 346 4.88 -7.00 8.30
C GLY A 346 3.71 -6.30 9.00
N LEU A 347 3.87 -5.95 10.29
CA LEU A 347 2.88 -5.20 11.05
C LEU A 347 2.59 -3.82 10.41
N LEU A 348 3.63 -3.10 9.99
CA LEU A 348 3.49 -1.83 9.28
C LEU A 348 2.81 -2.00 7.91
N SER A 349 3.10 -3.08 7.19
CA SER A 349 2.44 -3.39 5.92
C SER A 349 0.95 -3.69 6.09
N MET A 350 0.56 -4.33 7.20
CA MET A 350 -0.86 -4.57 7.52
C MET A 350 -1.65 -3.27 7.70
N THR A 351 -1.04 -2.22 8.28
CA THR A 351 -1.73 -0.93 8.43
C THR A 351 -2.12 -0.36 7.09
N PHE A 352 -1.28 -0.52 6.06
CA PHE A 352 -1.56 -0.08 4.70
C PHE A 352 -2.78 -0.80 4.11
N CYS A 353 -2.81 -2.13 4.16
CA CYS A 353 -3.94 -2.91 3.62
C CYS A 353 -5.24 -2.59 4.37
N LEU A 354 -5.18 -2.50 5.70
CA LEU A 354 -6.35 -2.19 6.53
C LEU A 354 -6.85 -0.77 6.27
N ALA A 355 -5.95 0.20 6.13
CA ALA A 355 -6.30 1.59 5.82
C ALA A 355 -7.00 1.70 4.45
N ASN A 356 -6.53 0.98 3.42
CA ASN A 356 -7.19 0.97 2.11
C ASN A 356 -8.64 0.46 2.22
N ILE A 357 -8.88 -0.64 2.93
CA ILE A 357 -10.23 -1.18 3.11
C ILE A 357 -11.13 -0.20 3.88
N VAL A 358 -10.62 0.32 5.00
CA VAL A 358 -11.39 1.20 5.89
C VAL A 358 -11.71 2.53 5.19
N MET A 359 -10.70 3.14 4.56
CA MET A 359 -10.88 4.47 3.95
C MET A 359 -11.67 4.42 2.66
N ALA A 360 -11.54 3.36 1.84
CA ALA A 360 -12.39 3.19 0.68
C ALA A 360 -13.87 2.99 1.09
N ALA A 361 -14.12 2.18 2.14
CA ALA A 361 -15.47 1.96 2.66
C ALA A 361 -16.06 3.26 3.27
N ILE A 362 -15.38 3.86 4.26
CA ILE A 362 -15.88 5.09 4.93
C ILE A 362 -15.97 6.24 3.93
N GLY A 363 -14.96 6.36 3.06
CA GLY A 363 -14.89 7.43 2.07
C GLY A 363 -16.01 7.39 1.07
N SER A 364 -16.46 6.19 0.65
CA SER A 364 -17.60 6.07 -0.25
C SER A 364 -18.89 6.65 0.35
N PHE A 365 -19.14 6.44 1.66
CA PHE A 365 -20.29 7.02 2.35
C PHE A 365 -20.15 8.53 2.56
N LEU A 366 -18.98 8.99 3.02
CA LEU A 366 -18.75 10.43 3.22
C LEU A 366 -18.80 11.20 1.90
N ALA A 367 -18.28 10.63 0.81
CA ALA A 367 -18.31 11.24 -0.52
C ALA A 367 -19.74 11.36 -1.10
N LEU A 368 -20.72 10.61 -0.58
CA LEU A 368 -22.14 10.81 -0.95
C LEU A 368 -22.62 12.21 -0.57
N VAL A 369 -22.12 12.74 0.54
CA VAL A 369 -22.46 14.07 1.03
C VAL A 369 -21.54 15.12 0.39
N ASP A 370 -20.24 15.00 0.61
CA ASP A 370 -19.20 15.86 0.03
C ASP A 370 -17.84 15.13 0.07
N THR A 371 -17.13 15.09 -1.06
CA THR A 371 -15.81 14.46 -1.17
C THR A 371 -14.77 15.12 -0.24
N ARG A 372 -14.98 16.36 0.17
CA ARG A 372 -14.12 17.07 1.14
C ARG A 372 -14.16 16.44 2.53
N LEU A 373 -15.27 15.80 2.92
CA LEU A 373 -15.42 15.20 4.26
C LEU A 373 -14.43 14.09 4.50
N ILE A 374 -14.14 13.24 3.49
CA ILE A 374 -13.14 12.19 3.63
C ILE A 374 -11.72 12.77 3.71
N LEU A 375 -11.44 13.85 2.98
CA LEU A 375 -10.17 14.57 3.07
C LEU A 375 -10.02 15.25 4.45
N LEU A 376 -11.05 15.86 4.99
CA LEU A 376 -11.06 16.41 6.34
C LEU A 376 -10.82 15.32 7.39
N LEU A 377 -11.50 14.19 7.30
CA LEU A 377 -11.26 13.04 8.17
C LEU A 377 -9.80 12.58 8.09
N GLY A 378 -9.25 12.50 6.88
CA GLY A 378 -7.84 12.17 6.65
C GLY A 378 -6.89 13.16 7.32
N ALA A 379 -7.16 14.46 7.20
CA ALA A 379 -6.39 15.51 7.86
C ALA A 379 -6.44 15.40 9.40
N VAL A 380 -7.63 15.14 9.96
CA VAL A 380 -7.82 14.95 11.42
C VAL A 380 -7.05 13.73 11.92
N LEU A 381 -7.13 12.61 11.20
CA LEU A 381 -6.40 11.37 11.56
C LEU A 381 -4.88 11.58 11.50
N ALA A 382 -4.38 12.28 10.50
CA ALA A 382 -2.95 12.62 10.39
C ALA A 382 -2.51 13.59 11.51
N ALA A 383 -3.31 14.59 11.83
CA ALA A 383 -3.04 15.52 12.94
C ALA A 383 -3.05 14.79 14.29
N TRP A 384 -4.03 13.90 14.51
CA TRP A 384 -4.10 13.08 15.71
C TRP A 384 -2.86 12.18 15.85
N ALA A 385 -2.43 11.54 14.75
CA ALA A 385 -1.21 10.73 14.75
C ALA A 385 0.03 11.57 15.12
N GLY A 386 0.14 12.79 14.58
CA GLY A 386 1.21 13.73 14.92
C GLY A 386 1.20 14.12 16.40
N TRP A 387 0.01 14.38 16.95
CA TRP A 387 -0.17 14.67 18.38
C TRP A 387 0.19 13.48 19.26
N ARG A 388 -0.30 12.26 18.91
CA ARG A 388 -0.01 11.03 19.67
C ARG A 388 1.47 10.66 19.66
N LEU A 389 2.18 10.90 18.54
CA LEU A 389 3.65 10.73 18.47
C LEU A 389 4.37 11.66 19.45
N ARG A 390 3.92 12.91 19.61
CA ARG A 390 4.48 13.82 20.62
C ARG A 390 4.24 13.34 22.04
N ALA A 391 3.02 12.90 22.33
CA ALA A 391 2.66 12.36 23.62
C ALA A 391 3.48 11.09 23.94
N TRP A 392 3.58 10.17 22.99
CA TRP A 392 4.35 8.94 23.15
C TRP A 392 5.85 9.22 23.38
N ARG A 393 6.41 10.17 22.64
CA ARG A 393 7.78 10.65 22.87
C ARG A 393 7.97 11.15 24.32
N ALA A 394 7.03 11.92 24.84
CA ALA A 394 7.09 12.44 26.22
C ALA A 394 6.94 11.30 27.24
N GLU A 395 6.15 10.26 26.97
CA GLU A 395 6.02 9.06 27.79
C GLU A 395 7.36 8.29 27.87
N LEU A 396 8.03 8.11 26.72
CA LEU A 396 9.33 7.42 26.64
C LEU A 396 10.48 8.21 27.28
N ALA A 397 10.38 9.53 27.34
CA ALA A 397 11.38 10.40 27.96
C ALA A 397 11.24 10.50 29.50
N ARG A 398 10.11 10.04 30.07
CA ARG A 398 9.94 10.02 31.53
C ARG A 398 10.83 8.92 32.11
N PRO A 399 11.74 9.22 33.06
CA PRO A 399 12.46 8.17 33.79
C PRO A 399 11.43 7.26 34.44
N ALA A 400 11.64 5.93 34.36
CA ALA A 400 10.83 4.99 35.11
C ALA A 400 10.77 5.50 36.55
N ALA A 401 9.57 5.84 37.01
CA ALA A 401 9.37 6.32 38.39
C ALA A 401 10.03 5.29 39.28
N ALA A 402 11.00 5.73 40.08
CA ALA A 402 11.75 4.90 40.99
C ALA A 402 10.73 4.01 41.71
N ALA A 403 10.89 2.69 41.56
CA ALA A 403 10.14 1.76 42.38
C ALA A 403 10.30 2.22 43.83
N PRO A 404 9.21 2.31 44.63
CA PRO A 404 9.35 2.70 46.02
C PRO A 404 10.40 1.77 46.65
N ALA A 405 11.48 2.35 47.20
CA ALA A 405 12.48 1.62 47.92
C ALA A 405 11.75 0.79 48.98
N GLY A 406 11.64 -0.49 48.68
CA GLY A 406 10.98 -1.45 49.57
C GLY A 406 11.68 -1.45 50.89
N SER A 407 10.94 -1.29 51.92
CA SER A 407 11.23 -1.55 53.32
C SER A 407 12.10 -2.82 53.49
N GLU A 408 13.42 -2.68 53.41
CA GLU A 408 14.36 -3.52 54.12
C GLU A 408 14.60 -2.87 55.49
N GLY A 409 13.99 -3.47 56.52
CA GLY A 409 14.30 -3.07 57.86
C GLY A 409 13.15 -3.32 58.80
N ALA A 410 12.99 -4.57 59.25
CA ALA A 410 12.55 -4.94 60.60
C ALA A 410 12.44 -6.47 60.68
N CYS A 411 13.52 -7.14 60.99
CA CYS A 411 13.53 -8.32 61.81
C CYS A 411 14.85 -8.32 62.56
N ALA A 412 14.82 -7.74 63.78
CA ALA A 412 15.69 -8.07 64.86
C ALA A 412 15.10 -9.25 65.60
#